data_bf77eaba42113c9eb1736dfda916c84d
#
_entry.id   bf77eaba42113c9eb1736dfda916c84d
#
_cell.length_a   1.000
_cell.length_b   1.000
_cell.length_c   1.000
_cell.angle_alpha   90.00
_cell.angle_beta   90.00
_cell.angle_gamma   90.00
#
_symmetry.space_group_name_H-M   'P 1'
#
loop_
_entity.id
_entity.type
_entity.pdbx_description
1 polymer ?
#
loop_
_entity_poly.entity_id
_entity_poly.type
_entity_poly.pdbx_seq_one_letter_code
_entity_poly.pdbx_strand_id
1 'polypeptide(L)'
;MRMTFAIVLSLFAAAALGADVKTGGSKMIPLDGGKYSVWTKQVGPAPAKILTLHGGPGFPHDYLECFEDFLPQKGISFYYYDQLGVGNSDNPDDASLWTIDRYREEVEQVRKGLGLDQFILYGHSWGGMLGIEYALAHQDHLKALIISDMTAGIDAYEAYAQKLLGELSEADRATLKKYEDAGNYEAPEYQEIMMGKVYSAHLVRLDPWPEPALRAFKKFNTKIYNTMQGPNEFVITGNFKEWDRWNDLSRIKVPTLVIAGRLGTMNPDDIKRMGKLIPNSRVVLTSGSHLEMYDAQDEYMREIVRFVKDVEGGRFRADKK
;
A
#
# COMPACT_ATOMS: atom_id res chain seq x y z
N MET A 1 -1.38 -32.77 -66.17
CA MET A 1 -1.66 -31.37 -65.86
C MET A 1 -1.84 -31.27 -64.33
N ARG A 2 -0.77 -30.96 -63.63
CA ARG A 2 -0.77 -30.87 -62.17
C ARG A 2 -0.85 -29.34 -61.80
N MET A 3 -1.96 -28.94 -61.22
CA MET A 3 -2.12 -27.59 -60.70
C MET A 3 -1.56 -27.53 -59.28
N THR A 4 -0.51 -26.75 -59.08
CA THR A 4 0.08 -26.46 -57.79
C THR A 4 -0.61 -25.21 -57.22
N PHE A 5 -1.35 -25.34 -56.10
CA PHE A 5 -1.89 -24.23 -55.35
C PHE A 5 -0.80 -23.69 -54.44
N ALA A 6 -0.36 -22.46 -54.68
CA ALA A 6 0.49 -21.73 -53.75
C ALA A 6 -0.38 -21.01 -52.71
N ILE A 7 -0.27 -21.43 -51.45
CA ILE A 7 -0.89 -20.74 -50.31
C ILE A 7 0.07 -19.61 -49.91
N VAL A 8 -0.35 -18.35 -50.12
CA VAL A 8 0.33 -17.17 -49.59
C VAL A 8 -0.12 -16.99 -48.18
N LEU A 9 0.75 -17.30 -47.20
CA LEU A 9 0.56 -17.01 -45.78
C LEU A 9 1.03 -15.58 -45.55
N SER A 10 0.09 -14.63 -45.45
CA SER A 10 0.38 -13.25 -45.00
C SER A 10 0.50 -13.26 -43.48
N LEU A 11 1.74 -13.25 -42.98
CA LEU A 11 2.03 -12.92 -41.57
C LEU A 11 1.74 -11.43 -41.31
N PHE A 12 0.63 -11.15 -40.69
CA PHE A 12 0.45 -9.86 -39.99
C PHE A 12 1.25 -9.90 -38.69
N ALA A 13 2.46 -9.39 -38.72
CA ALA A 13 3.19 -9.02 -37.49
C ALA A 13 2.51 -7.79 -36.87
N ALA A 14 1.64 -8.01 -35.92
CA ALA A 14 1.19 -6.91 -35.05
C ALA A 14 2.40 -6.48 -34.20
N ALA A 15 3.09 -5.43 -34.61
CA ALA A 15 4.04 -4.74 -33.75
C ALA A 15 3.25 -4.12 -32.60
N ALA A 16 3.25 -4.78 -31.46
CA ALA A 16 2.90 -4.13 -30.19
C ALA A 16 3.98 -3.08 -29.94
N LEU A 17 3.69 -1.84 -30.30
CA LEU A 17 4.46 -0.69 -29.88
C LEU A 17 4.20 -0.52 -28.39
N GLY A 18 4.94 -1.25 -27.57
CA GLY A 18 5.13 -0.91 -26.17
C GLY A 18 5.78 0.47 -26.13
N ALA A 19 5.05 1.47 -25.71
CA ALA A 19 5.66 2.77 -25.46
C ALA A 19 6.77 2.54 -24.42
N ASP A 20 8.01 2.88 -24.74
CA ASP A 20 9.13 2.85 -23.81
C ASP A 20 8.76 3.69 -22.58
N VAL A 21 8.54 3.02 -21.46
CA VAL A 21 8.26 3.69 -20.19
C VAL A 21 9.56 4.33 -19.74
N LYS A 22 9.65 5.65 -19.92
CA LYS A 22 10.80 6.42 -19.44
C LYS A 22 10.75 6.44 -17.91
N THR A 23 11.71 5.79 -17.28
CA THR A 23 11.94 5.85 -15.83
C THR A 23 12.93 6.97 -15.54
N GLY A 24 12.62 7.82 -14.54
CA GLY A 24 13.45 8.98 -14.18
C GLY A 24 14.72 8.66 -13.37
N GLY A 25 15.09 7.39 -13.26
CA GLY A 25 16.23 6.95 -12.47
C GLY A 25 15.98 7.00 -10.95
N SER A 26 16.89 6.39 -10.19
CA SER A 26 16.88 6.41 -8.73
C SER A 26 17.63 7.62 -8.18
N LYS A 27 17.24 8.07 -6.98
CA LYS A 27 17.82 9.20 -6.28
C LYS A 27 17.83 8.93 -4.78
N MET A 28 18.94 9.21 -4.12
CA MET A 28 19.01 9.23 -2.65
C MET A 28 18.63 10.61 -2.14
N ILE A 29 17.68 10.66 -1.23
CA ILE A 29 17.24 11.89 -0.57
C ILE A 29 17.85 11.93 0.82
N PRO A 30 18.67 12.94 1.15
CA PRO A 30 19.23 13.08 2.49
C PRO A 30 18.17 13.44 3.51
N LEU A 31 18.25 12.82 4.68
CA LEU A 31 17.39 13.06 5.84
C LEU A 31 18.23 13.58 7.01
N ASP A 32 17.58 14.30 7.92
CA ASP A 32 18.15 14.75 9.21
C ASP A 32 19.52 15.44 9.04
N GLY A 33 19.57 16.38 8.08
CA GLY A 33 20.82 17.11 7.77
C GLY A 33 21.90 16.27 7.09
N GLY A 34 21.54 15.14 6.49
CA GLY A 34 22.46 14.23 5.80
C GLY A 34 22.95 13.08 6.67
N LYS A 35 22.39 12.87 7.86
CA LYS A 35 22.73 11.75 8.73
C LYS A 35 22.32 10.41 8.12
N TYR A 36 21.18 10.39 7.42
CA TYR A 36 20.64 9.23 6.72
C TYR A 36 20.22 9.62 5.31
N SER A 37 19.99 8.62 4.47
CA SER A 37 19.46 8.80 3.12
C SER A 37 18.41 7.75 2.80
N VAL A 38 17.37 8.15 2.08
CA VAL A 38 16.32 7.23 1.60
C VAL A 38 16.30 7.20 0.10
N TRP A 39 16.04 6.01 -0.43
CA TRP A 39 15.98 5.76 -1.86
C TRP A 39 14.63 6.11 -2.45
N THR A 40 14.66 6.73 -3.62
CA THR A 40 13.47 7.05 -4.43
C THR A 40 13.72 6.67 -5.89
N LYS A 41 12.68 6.30 -6.63
CA LYS A 41 12.71 6.04 -8.07
C LYS A 41 11.49 6.67 -8.72
N GLN A 42 11.70 7.50 -9.74
CA GLN A 42 10.62 8.00 -10.57
C GLN A 42 10.28 6.99 -11.65
N VAL A 43 8.98 6.75 -11.86
CA VAL A 43 8.43 5.91 -12.92
C VAL A 43 7.46 6.73 -13.76
N GLY A 44 7.54 6.58 -15.07
CA GLY A 44 6.70 7.30 -16.04
C GLY A 44 7.28 8.64 -16.49
N PRO A 45 6.56 9.37 -17.37
CA PRO A 45 7.02 10.65 -17.88
C PRO A 45 7.01 11.73 -16.79
N ALA A 46 8.03 12.59 -16.78
CA ALA A 46 8.08 13.71 -15.84
C ALA A 46 7.06 14.83 -16.20
N PRO A 47 6.56 15.60 -15.21
CA PRO A 47 6.80 15.47 -13.77
C PRO A 47 5.93 14.38 -13.12
N ALA A 48 6.46 13.73 -12.08
CA ALA A 48 5.69 12.77 -11.30
C ALA A 48 4.68 13.49 -10.40
N LYS A 49 3.51 12.87 -10.25
CA LYS A 49 2.36 13.46 -9.55
C LYS A 49 1.97 12.71 -8.29
N ILE A 50 2.46 11.48 -8.12
CA ILE A 50 2.15 10.63 -6.99
C ILE A 50 3.45 10.30 -6.25
N LEU A 51 3.43 10.37 -4.92
CA LEU A 51 4.40 9.74 -4.04
C LEU A 51 3.74 8.54 -3.37
N THR A 52 4.35 7.35 -3.46
CA THR A 52 3.80 6.14 -2.86
C THR A 52 4.45 5.85 -1.51
N LEU A 53 3.63 5.56 -0.51
CA LEU A 53 4.04 5.07 0.80
C LEU A 53 3.70 3.59 0.89
N HIS A 54 4.72 2.75 1.01
CA HIS A 54 4.55 1.31 1.19
C HIS A 54 4.04 0.94 2.59
N GLY A 55 3.54 -0.27 2.71
CA GLY A 55 3.03 -0.86 3.95
C GLY A 55 4.11 -1.44 4.87
N GLY A 56 3.68 -2.28 5.76
CA GLY A 56 4.43 -2.86 6.84
C GLY A 56 3.93 -2.34 8.19
N PRO A 57 4.70 -1.52 8.93
CA PRO A 57 6.01 -0.92 8.61
C PRO A 57 7.10 -1.95 8.38
N GLY A 58 8.12 -1.59 7.62
CA GLY A 58 9.27 -2.49 7.40
C GLY A 58 9.28 -3.26 6.08
N PHE A 59 8.24 -3.18 5.24
CA PHE A 59 8.27 -3.68 3.86
C PHE A 59 8.88 -2.64 2.91
N PRO A 60 9.61 -3.05 1.85
CA PRO A 60 10.04 -2.15 0.80
C PRO A 60 8.93 -1.96 -0.26
N HIS A 61 9.20 -1.07 -1.24
CA HIS A 61 8.27 -0.75 -2.33
C HIS A 61 7.96 -1.93 -3.28
N ASP A 62 8.77 -2.99 -3.28
CA ASP A 62 8.75 -4.05 -4.31
C ASP A 62 7.32 -4.53 -4.67
N TYR A 63 6.44 -4.72 -3.71
CA TYR A 63 5.08 -5.18 -3.98
C TYR A 63 4.17 -4.12 -4.65
N LEU A 64 4.60 -2.86 -4.75
CA LEU A 64 3.90 -1.83 -5.50
C LEU A 64 4.35 -1.77 -6.98
N GLU A 65 5.33 -2.58 -7.40
CA GLU A 65 5.86 -2.55 -8.78
C GLU A 65 4.80 -2.86 -9.86
N CYS A 66 3.70 -3.53 -9.49
CA CYS A 66 2.57 -3.71 -10.39
C CYS A 66 1.99 -2.38 -10.95
N PHE A 67 2.24 -1.25 -10.29
CA PHE A 67 1.83 0.06 -10.79
C PHE A 67 2.53 0.46 -12.10
N GLU A 68 3.73 -0.09 -12.37
CA GLU A 68 4.49 0.20 -13.59
C GLU A 68 3.75 -0.24 -14.86
N ASP A 69 2.96 -1.30 -14.77
CA ASP A 69 2.20 -1.83 -15.89
C ASP A 69 0.93 -1.02 -16.23
N PHE A 70 0.47 -0.18 -15.31
CA PHE A 70 -0.82 0.51 -15.45
C PHE A 70 -0.71 2.03 -15.53
N LEU A 71 -0.02 2.67 -14.59
CA LEU A 71 -0.04 4.11 -14.41
C LEU A 71 0.67 4.87 -15.54
N PRO A 72 1.88 4.50 -15.97
CA PRO A 72 2.61 5.21 -17.02
C PRO A 72 1.88 5.19 -18.36
N GLN A 73 1.24 4.09 -18.72
CA GLN A 73 0.43 3.94 -19.93
C GLN A 73 -0.79 4.89 -19.96
N LYS A 74 -1.21 5.38 -18.80
CA LYS A 74 -2.30 6.36 -18.65
C LYS A 74 -1.79 7.80 -18.50
N GLY A 75 -0.47 8.01 -18.68
CA GLY A 75 0.18 9.32 -18.51
C GLY A 75 0.32 9.75 -17.04
N ILE A 76 0.29 8.79 -16.11
CA ILE A 76 0.43 9.04 -14.69
C ILE A 76 1.82 8.60 -14.26
N SER A 77 2.61 9.54 -13.73
CA SER A 77 3.95 9.28 -13.21
C SER A 77 3.92 9.32 -11.69
N PHE A 78 4.78 8.53 -11.08
CA PHE A 78 4.83 8.42 -9.63
C PHE A 78 6.27 8.18 -9.15
N TYR A 79 6.48 8.38 -7.84
CA TYR A 79 7.70 8.00 -7.14
C TYR A 79 7.43 6.80 -6.25
N TYR A 80 8.29 5.78 -6.35
CA TYR A 80 8.57 4.90 -5.23
C TYR A 80 9.47 5.60 -4.23
N TYR A 81 9.34 5.21 -2.99
CA TYR A 81 10.18 5.63 -1.91
C TYR A 81 10.29 4.50 -0.90
N ASP A 82 11.50 4.01 -0.66
CA ASP A 82 11.77 3.09 0.45
C ASP A 82 11.97 3.91 1.73
N GLN A 83 11.11 3.71 2.73
CA GLN A 83 11.23 4.41 4.02
C GLN A 83 12.54 4.02 4.71
N LEU A 84 13.05 4.85 5.62
CA LEU A 84 14.28 4.54 6.36
C LEU A 84 14.17 3.19 7.06
N GLY A 85 15.19 2.38 6.93
CA GLY A 85 15.27 1.04 7.51
C GLY A 85 14.85 -0.08 6.57
N VAL A 86 14.44 0.21 5.32
CA VAL A 86 14.00 -0.84 4.38
C VAL A 86 14.60 -0.68 2.98
N GLY A 87 14.55 -1.78 2.24
CA GLY A 87 14.86 -1.81 0.80
C GLY A 87 16.24 -1.26 0.46
N ASN A 88 16.25 -0.21 -0.34
CA ASN A 88 17.48 0.44 -0.84
C ASN A 88 17.89 1.66 -0.01
N SER A 89 17.15 1.99 1.05
CA SER A 89 17.44 3.08 1.99
C SER A 89 18.44 2.67 3.06
N ASP A 90 19.03 3.66 3.74
CA ASP A 90 19.87 3.39 4.90
C ASP A 90 19.08 2.61 5.95
N ASN A 91 19.76 1.68 6.62
CA ASN A 91 19.16 0.79 7.61
C ASN A 91 19.86 0.88 8.96
N PRO A 92 19.65 1.98 9.74
CA PRO A 92 20.22 2.12 11.06
C PRO A 92 19.61 1.13 12.06
N ASP A 93 20.46 0.63 12.98
CA ASP A 93 20.00 -0.20 14.10
C ASP A 93 19.69 0.67 15.33
N ASP A 94 18.64 1.49 15.21
CA ASP A 94 18.22 2.44 16.26
C ASP A 94 16.69 2.46 16.38
N ALA A 95 16.18 1.74 17.38
CA ALA A 95 14.73 1.61 17.60
C ALA A 95 14.03 2.94 17.94
N SER A 96 14.75 3.96 18.39
CA SER A 96 14.18 5.28 18.67
C SER A 96 13.69 6.00 17.40
N LEU A 97 14.14 5.56 16.22
CA LEU A 97 13.72 6.09 14.92
C LEU A 97 12.37 5.53 14.44
N TRP A 98 11.91 4.42 15.03
CA TRP A 98 10.72 3.72 14.55
C TRP A 98 9.47 4.24 15.24
N THR A 99 9.04 5.45 14.86
CA THR A 99 7.83 6.11 15.37
C THR A 99 7.02 6.76 14.25
N ILE A 100 5.71 6.87 14.44
CA ILE A 100 4.80 7.51 13.48
C ILE A 100 5.25 8.94 13.17
N ASP A 101 5.53 9.73 14.21
CA ASP A 101 5.91 11.14 14.04
C ASP A 101 7.19 11.31 13.23
N ARG A 102 8.19 10.48 13.49
CA ARG A 102 9.44 10.50 12.74
C ARG A 102 9.22 10.15 11.27
N TYR A 103 8.45 9.12 10.96
CA TYR A 103 8.14 8.77 9.56
C TYR A 103 7.28 9.83 8.87
N ARG A 104 6.38 10.50 9.58
CA ARG A 104 5.64 11.65 9.03
C ARG A 104 6.58 12.77 8.59
N GLU A 105 7.52 13.15 9.43
CA GLU A 105 8.53 14.17 9.10
C GLU A 105 9.52 13.70 8.02
N GLU A 106 9.77 12.40 7.91
CA GLU A 106 10.53 11.83 6.80
C GLU A 106 9.83 12.06 5.48
N VAL A 107 8.52 11.81 5.38
CA VAL A 107 7.73 12.09 4.16
C VAL A 107 7.88 13.56 3.75
N GLU A 108 7.85 14.50 4.71
CA GLU A 108 8.03 15.93 4.43
C GLU A 108 9.44 16.26 3.91
N GLN A 109 10.48 15.60 4.46
CA GLN A 109 11.84 15.74 3.95
C GLN A 109 11.99 15.15 2.53
N VAL A 110 11.39 13.99 2.28
CA VAL A 110 11.37 13.37 0.94
C VAL A 110 10.64 14.26 -0.07
N ARG A 111 9.47 14.79 0.29
CA ARG A 111 8.73 15.75 -0.54
C ARG A 111 9.62 16.93 -0.95
N LYS A 112 10.30 17.55 0.02
CA LYS A 112 11.22 18.68 -0.23
C LYS A 112 12.38 18.27 -1.12
N GLY A 113 13.00 17.13 -0.85
CA GLY A 113 14.14 16.61 -1.63
C GLY A 113 13.79 16.25 -3.07
N LEU A 114 12.53 15.90 -3.33
CA LEU A 114 11.99 15.63 -4.67
C LEU A 114 11.42 16.91 -5.33
N GLY A 115 11.28 18.02 -4.61
CA GLY A 115 10.65 19.24 -5.11
C GLY A 115 9.16 19.07 -5.41
N LEU A 116 8.47 18.21 -4.67
CA LEU A 116 7.04 17.98 -4.85
C LEU A 116 6.22 19.06 -4.15
N ASP A 117 5.29 19.66 -4.86
CA ASP A 117 4.27 20.55 -4.33
C ASP A 117 2.96 20.27 -5.07
N GLN A 118 1.83 20.31 -4.36
CA GLN A 118 0.52 19.97 -4.90
C GLN A 118 0.52 18.59 -5.59
N PHE A 119 0.99 17.56 -4.86
CA PHE A 119 1.09 16.19 -5.32
C PHE A 119 -0.01 15.29 -4.70
N ILE A 120 -0.19 14.11 -5.26
CA ILE A 120 -1.07 13.08 -4.72
C ILE A 120 -0.23 12.16 -3.82
N LEU A 121 -0.64 11.99 -2.57
CA LEU A 121 -0.03 11.03 -1.67
C LEU A 121 -0.84 9.73 -1.71
N TYR A 122 -0.19 8.64 -2.06
CA TYR A 122 -0.75 7.30 -1.99
C TYR A 122 -0.14 6.55 -0.82
N GLY A 123 -0.96 5.95 0.02
CA GLY A 123 -0.49 5.09 1.10
C GLY A 123 -1.29 3.80 1.19
N HIS A 124 -0.58 2.66 1.26
CA HIS A 124 -1.16 1.34 1.43
C HIS A 124 -0.84 0.78 2.80
N SER A 125 -1.85 0.21 3.50
CA SER A 125 -1.67 -0.41 4.82
C SER A 125 -1.03 0.59 5.81
N TRP A 126 0.07 0.27 6.47
CA TRP A 126 0.86 1.23 7.25
C TRP A 126 1.09 2.57 6.50
N GLY A 127 1.39 2.51 5.20
CA GLY A 127 1.50 3.72 4.37
C GLY A 127 0.20 4.54 4.33
N GLY A 128 -0.96 3.90 4.45
CA GLY A 128 -2.26 4.57 4.59
C GLY A 128 -2.40 5.30 5.93
N MET A 129 -1.97 4.68 7.04
CA MET A 129 -1.87 5.33 8.36
C MET A 129 -0.95 6.55 8.28
N LEU A 130 0.25 6.39 7.70
CA LEU A 130 1.22 7.46 7.52
C LEU A 130 0.68 8.57 6.61
N GLY A 131 -0.10 8.23 5.58
CA GLY A 131 -0.80 9.18 4.71
C GLY A 131 -1.83 10.02 5.46
N ILE A 132 -2.59 9.42 6.39
CA ILE A 132 -3.52 10.14 7.27
C ILE A 132 -2.74 11.13 8.15
N GLU A 133 -1.68 10.68 8.82
CA GLU A 133 -0.84 11.54 9.67
C GLU A 133 -0.24 12.71 8.88
N TYR A 134 0.29 12.43 7.69
CA TYR A 134 0.84 13.47 6.82
C TYR A 134 -0.25 14.47 6.39
N ALA A 135 -1.42 14.01 5.99
CA ALA A 135 -2.51 14.90 5.60
C ALA A 135 -2.98 15.79 6.76
N LEU A 136 -3.06 15.26 7.97
CA LEU A 136 -3.45 16.05 9.16
C LEU A 136 -2.44 17.16 9.49
N ALA A 137 -1.16 16.97 9.18
CA ALA A 137 -0.09 17.93 9.48
C ALA A 137 0.26 18.85 8.29
N HIS A 138 0.21 18.34 7.05
CA HIS A 138 0.83 18.96 5.87
C HIS A 138 -0.08 18.97 4.62
N GLN A 139 -1.42 18.87 4.75
CA GLN A 139 -2.33 18.79 3.60
C GLN A 139 -2.27 19.97 2.64
N ASP A 140 -1.72 21.11 3.05
CA ASP A 140 -1.54 22.28 2.18
C ASP A 140 -0.61 21.98 0.99
N HIS A 141 0.25 20.97 1.09
CA HIS A 141 1.10 20.47 0.03
C HIS A 141 0.43 19.38 -0.82
N LEU A 142 -0.72 18.86 -0.40
CA LEU A 142 -1.40 17.79 -1.09
C LEU A 142 -2.44 18.31 -2.09
N LYS A 143 -2.43 17.75 -3.28
CA LYS A 143 -3.51 17.86 -4.25
C LYS A 143 -4.62 16.88 -3.96
N ALA A 144 -4.26 15.68 -3.47
CA ALA A 144 -5.18 14.63 -3.06
C ALA A 144 -4.48 13.58 -2.19
N LEU A 145 -5.28 12.75 -1.53
CA LEU A 145 -4.85 11.60 -0.72
C LEU A 145 -5.52 10.32 -1.22
N ILE A 146 -4.77 9.22 -1.28
CA ILE A 146 -5.30 7.86 -1.50
C ILE A 146 -4.94 7.03 -0.29
N ILE A 147 -5.94 6.55 0.44
CA ILE A 147 -5.82 5.62 1.57
C ILE A 147 -6.26 4.26 1.06
N SER A 148 -5.33 3.33 0.95
CA SER A 148 -5.57 1.97 0.48
C SER A 148 -5.39 0.98 1.61
N ASP A 149 -6.40 0.14 1.85
CA ASP A 149 -6.41 -0.95 2.82
C ASP A 149 -5.92 -0.55 4.22
N MET A 150 -6.44 0.57 4.74
CA MET A 150 -6.21 1.01 6.11
C MET A 150 -7.45 1.65 6.71
N THR A 151 -7.70 1.39 7.98
CA THR A 151 -8.73 2.03 8.81
C THR A 151 -8.15 3.23 9.57
N ALA A 152 -8.96 3.91 10.38
CA ALA A 152 -8.54 5.12 11.11
C ALA A 152 -8.27 4.90 12.60
N GLY A 153 -8.17 3.65 13.05
CA GLY A 153 -7.86 3.34 14.45
C GLY A 153 -7.54 1.86 14.63
N ILE A 154 -6.58 1.59 15.52
CA ILE A 154 -6.09 0.23 15.77
C ILE A 154 -7.14 -0.64 16.46
N ASP A 155 -7.94 -0.10 17.40
CA ASP A 155 -9.02 -0.85 18.04
C ASP A 155 -10.00 -1.45 17.01
N ALA A 156 -10.35 -0.68 15.97
CA ALA A 156 -11.23 -1.14 14.90
C ALA A 156 -10.54 -2.21 14.04
N TYR A 157 -9.25 -2.05 13.77
CA TYR A 157 -8.44 -3.02 13.07
C TYR A 157 -8.37 -4.35 13.85
N GLU A 158 -8.00 -4.32 15.13
CA GLU A 158 -7.92 -5.51 15.99
C GLU A 158 -9.27 -6.23 16.10
N ALA A 159 -10.36 -5.47 16.30
CA ALA A 159 -11.69 -6.05 16.38
C ALA A 159 -12.05 -6.84 15.11
N TYR A 160 -11.67 -6.34 13.93
CA TYR A 160 -11.91 -7.04 12.68
C TYR A 160 -10.96 -8.22 12.48
N ALA A 161 -9.68 -8.08 12.83
CA ALA A 161 -8.71 -9.17 12.83
C ALA A 161 -9.20 -10.36 13.68
N GLN A 162 -9.69 -10.10 14.89
CA GLN A 162 -10.25 -11.12 15.77
C GLN A 162 -11.52 -11.76 15.17
N LYS A 163 -12.35 -10.98 14.48
CA LYS A 163 -13.50 -11.53 13.74
C LYS A 163 -13.06 -12.52 12.67
N LEU A 164 -12.05 -12.17 11.84
CA LEU A 164 -11.54 -13.04 10.79
C LEU A 164 -10.91 -14.32 11.36
N LEU A 165 -10.12 -14.22 12.42
CA LEU A 165 -9.59 -15.39 13.12
C LEU A 165 -10.71 -16.25 13.71
N GLY A 166 -11.82 -15.63 14.13
CA GLY A 166 -13.01 -16.33 14.62
C GLY A 166 -13.70 -17.23 13.59
N GLU A 167 -13.45 -17.03 12.29
CA GLU A 167 -13.97 -17.83 11.18
C GLU A 167 -13.21 -19.17 11.01
N LEU A 168 -12.03 -19.29 11.62
CA LEU A 168 -11.25 -20.54 11.63
C LEU A 168 -11.92 -21.64 12.45
N SER A 169 -11.54 -22.91 12.21
CA SER A 169 -11.98 -24.03 13.03
C SER A 169 -11.57 -23.84 14.51
N GLU A 170 -12.31 -24.48 15.42
CA GLU A 170 -11.97 -24.45 16.85
C GLU A 170 -10.56 -25.00 17.12
N ALA A 171 -10.15 -26.04 16.39
CA ALA A 171 -8.82 -26.64 16.50
C ALA A 171 -7.71 -25.66 16.05
N ASP A 172 -7.92 -24.95 14.93
CA ASP A 172 -6.96 -23.94 14.45
C ASP A 172 -6.83 -22.78 15.44
N ARG A 173 -7.95 -22.25 15.94
CA ARG A 173 -7.94 -21.19 16.94
C ARG A 173 -7.24 -21.61 18.24
N ALA A 174 -7.48 -22.84 18.71
CA ALA A 174 -6.79 -23.37 19.88
C ALA A 174 -5.28 -23.50 19.65
N THR A 175 -4.88 -23.89 18.43
CA THR A 175 -3.46 -23.98 18.05
C THR A 175 -2.81 -22.58 18.00
N LEU A 176 -3.45 -21.61 17.35
CA LEU A 176 -2.95 -20.24 17.32
C LEU A 176 -2.79 -19.69 18.75
N LYS A 177 -3.84 -19.78 19.55
CA LYS A 177 -3.80 -19.31 20.95
C LYS A 177 -2.69 -19.95 21.78
N LYS A 178 -2.47 -21.25 21.64
CA LYS A 178 -1.39 -21.97 22.33
C LYS A 178 -0.02 -21.34 22.07
N TYR A 179 0.24 -21.00 20.81
CA TYR A 179 1.53 -20.43 20.41
C TYR A 179 1.64 -18.94 20.73
N GLU A 180 0.54 -18.19 20.63
CA GLU A 180 0.45 -16.79 21.04
C GLU A 180 0.69 -16.61 22.53
N ASP A 181 0.04 -17.44 23.39
CA ASP A 181 0.27 -17.46 24.83
C ASP A 181 1.73 -17.78 25.22
N ALA A 182 2.42 -18.54 24.35
CA ALA A 182 3.84 -18.87 24.53
C ALA A 182 4.79 -17.85 23.88
N GLY A 183 4.28 -16.85 23.15
CA GLY A 183 5.07 -15.91 22.35
C GLY A 183 5.86 -16.58 21.22
N ASN A 184 5.45 -17.76 20.77
CA ASN A 184 6.15 -18.54 19.74
C ASN A 184 5.44 -18.48 18.38
N TYR A 185 5.50 -17.34 17.74
CA TYR A 185 4.90 -17.08 16.44
C TYR A 185 5.62 -17.76 15.26
N GLU A 186 6.83 -18.29 15.48
CA GLU A 186 7.63 -18.98 14.45
C GLU A 186 7.37 -20.51 14.43
N ALA A 187 6.49 -21.02 15.30
CA ALA A 187 6.15 -22.43 15.32
C ALA A 187 5.59 -22.89 13.96
N PRO A 188 6.05 -24.04 13.40
CA PRO A 188 5.60 -24.49 12.09
C PRO A 188 4.08 -24.62 11.97
N GLU A 189 3.40 -25.14 12.99
CA GLU A 189 1.94 -25.30 13.00
C GLU A 189 1.21 -23.95 13.05
N TYR A 190 1.80 -22.94 13.73
CA TYR A 190 1.27 -21.57 13.74
C TYR A 190 1.37 -20.96 12.34
N GLN A 191 2.56 -21.05 11.73
CA GLN A 191 2.82 -20.52 10.40
C GLN A 191 1.97 -21.23 9.32
N GLU A 192 1.76 -22.55 9.42
CA GLU A 192 0.91 -23.28 8.50
C GLU A 192 -0.54 -22.75 8.50
N ILE A 193 -1.10 -22.49 9.69
CA ILE A 193 -2.45 -21.91 9.80
C ILE A 193 -2.46 -20.47 9.27
N MET A 194 -1.52 -19.64 9.70
CA MET A 194 -1.48 -18.23 9.28
C MET A 194 -1.28 -18.10 7.78
N MET A 195 -0.31 -18.76 7.19
CA MET A 195 -0.02 -18.68 5.75
C MET A 195 -1.10 -19.39 4.91
N GLY A 196 -1.46 -20.61 5.30
CA GLY A 196 -2.31 -21.47 4.49
C GLY A 196 -3.81 -21.16 4.60
N LYS A 197 -4.27 -20.52 5.67
CA LYS A 197 -5.70 -20.26 5.89
C LYS A 197 -6.03 -18.78 6.05
N VAL A 198 -5.19 -18.01 6.76
CA VAL A 198 -5.48 -16.62 7.06
C VAL A 198 -4.96 -15.70 5.97
N TYR A 199 -3.67 -15.76 5.66
CA TYR A 199 -3.05 -14.89 4.65
C TYR A 199 -3.51 -15.25 3.23
N SER A 200 -3.71 -16.53 2.93
CA SER A 200 -4.27 -16.96 1.65
C SER A 200 -5.72 -16.52 1.41
N ALA A 201 -6.47 -16.23 2.47
CA ALA A 201 -7.85 -15.75 2.38
C ALA A 201 -7.95 -14.22 2.39
N HIS A 202 -7.08 -13.53 3.15
CA HIS A 202 -7.27 -12.12 3.47
C HIS A 202 -6.10 -11.20 3.09
N LEU A 203 -4.89 -11.74 2.86
CA LEU A 203 -3.73 -10.93 2.48
C LEU A 203 -3.48 -10.96 0.98
N VAL A 204 -3.31 -12.15 0.39
CA VAL A 204 -3.12 -12.38 -1.06
C VAL A 204 -3.84 -13.64 -1.47
N ARG A 205 -4.88 -13.53 -2.30
CA ARG A 205 -5.73 -14.63 -2.74
C ARG A 205 -5.28 -15.25 -4.08
N LEU A 206 -3.99 -15.23 -4.34
CA LEU A 206 -3.36 -15.85 -5.51
C LEU A 206 -2.42 -16.96 -5.07
N ASP A 207 -2.37 -18.02 -5.85
CA ASP A 207 -1.43 -19.13 -5.67
C ASP A 207 -0.80 -19.51 -7.02
N PRO A 208 0.51 -19.37 -7.22
CA PRO A 208 1.48 -18.79 -6.27
C PRO A 208 1.29 -17.28 -6.04
N TRP A 209 1.81 -16.77 -4.92
CA TRP A 209 1.87 -15.33 -4.70
C TRP A 209 2.72 -14.64 -5.77
N PRO A 210 2.38 -13.40 -6.16
CA PRO A 210 3.14 -12.64 -7.13
C PRO A 210 4.60 -12.44 -6.71
N GLU A 211 5.53 -12.56 -7.66
CA GLU A 211 6.96 -12.48 -7.38
C GLU A 211 7.36 -11.17 -6.66
N PRO A 212 6.86 -9.96 -7.05
CA PRO A 212 7.22 -8.74 -6.33
C PRO A 212 6.74 -8.74 -4.86
N ALA A 213 5.59 -9.34 -4.56
CA ALA A 213 5.12 -9.51 -3.19
C ALA A 213 6.04 -10.46 -2.41
N LEU A 214 6.38 -11.63 -2.97
CA LEU A 214 7.34 -12.57 -2.36
C LEU A 214 8.71 -11.92 -2.13
N ARG A 215 9.17 -11.07 -3.03
CA ARG A 215 10.43 -10.35 -2.91
C ARG A 215 10.39 -9.31 -1.79
N ALA A 216 9.28 -8.59 -1.64
CA ALA A 216 9.06 -7.68 -0.54
C ALA A 216 9.12 -8.41 0.82
N PHE A 217 8.46 -9.58 0.92
CA PHE A 217 8.52 -10.43 2.11
C PHE A 217 9.95 -10.90 2.45
N LYS A 218 10.76 -11.24 1.44
CA LYS A 218 12.16 -11.65 1.65
C LYS A 218 13.05 -10.50 2.15
N LYS A 219 12.73 -9.27 1.82
CA LYS A 219 13.47 -8.06 2.20
C LYS A 219 12.93 -7.38 3.47
N PHE A 220 11.92 -7.95 4.05
CA PHE A 220 11.17 -7.40 5.17
C PHE A 220 12.04 -7.17 6.41
N ASN A 221 11.99 -5.96 6.97
CA ASN A 221 12.69 -5.63 8.21
C ASN A 221 11.80 -5.96 9.42
N THR A 222 11.97 -7.17 9.95
CA THR A 222 11.21 -7.68 11.09
C THR A 222 11.45 -6.88 12.38
N LYS A 223 12.62 -6.24 12.56
CA LYS A 223 12.88 -5.40 13.74
C LYS A 223 11.95 -4.18 13.78
N ILE A 224 11.82 -3.48 12.65
CA ILE A 224 10.90 -2.35 12.53
C ILE A 224 9.47 -2.82 12.76
N TYR A 225 9.08 -3.88 12.08
CA TYR A 225 7.72 -4.41 12.18
C TYR A 225 7.35 -4.79 13.61
N ASN A 226 8.17 -5.60 14.26
CA ASN A 226 7.92 -6.03 15.63
C ASN A 226 7.91 -4.85 16.64
N THR A 227 8.70 -3.79 16.37
CA THR A 227 8.71 -2.59 17.22
C THR A 227 7.43 -1.78 17.08
N MET A 228 6.92 -1.64 15.86
CA MET A 228 5.80 -0.73 15.57
C MET A 228 4.45 -1.43 15.50
N GLN A 229 4.36 -2.57 14.80
CA GLN A 229 3.15 -3.37 14.61
C GLN A 229 3.04 -4.46 15.69
N GLY A 230 3.93 -5.41 15.68
CA GLY A 230 3.90 -6.61 16.50
C GLY A 230 4.36 -7.84 15.71
N PRO A 231 4.07 -9.05 16.19
CA PRO A 231 4.59 -10.28 15.60
C PRO A 231 4.00 -10.60 14.21
N ASN A 232 2.79 -10.15 13.91
CA ASN A 232 2.14 -10.37 12.62
C ASN A 232 0.98 -9.39 12.39
N GLU A 233 0.29 -9.51 11.25
CA GLU A 233 -0.81 -8.66 10.81
C GLU A 233 -2.03 -8.70 11.74
N PHE A 234 -2.22 -9.77 12.51
CA PHE A 234 -3.42 -10.02 13.34
C PHE A 234 -3.18 -9.84 14.85
N VAL A 235 -1.93 -9.62 15.26
CA VAL A 235 -1.53 -9.40 16.66
C VAL A 235 -0.75 -8.11 16.79
N ILE A 236 -1.40 -7.06 17.28
CA ILE A 236 -0.85 -5.71 17.31
C ILE A 236 -0.40 -5.37 18.73
N THR A 237 0.90 -5.40 18.97
CA THR A 237 1.52 -5.15 20.28
C THR A 237 2.57 -4.05 20.26
N GLY A 238 2.87 -3.53 19.07
CA GLY A 238 3.89 -2.54 18.86
C GLY A 238 3.53 -1.13 19.37
N ASN A 239 4.40 -0.17 19.10
CA ASN A 239 4.29 1.16 19.68
C ASN A 239 3.17 2.03 19.08
N PHE A 240 2.54 1.63 17.98
CA PHE A 240 1.38 2.33 17.44
C PHE A 240 0.02 1.74 17.87
N LYS A 241 0.00 0.75 18.77
CA LYS A 241 -1.23 0.06 19.21
C LYS A 241 -2.35 0.99 19.72
N GLU A 242 -2.03 2.18 20.22
CA GLU A 242 -2.99 3.16 20.70
C GLU A 242 -3.37 4.20 19.62
N TRP A 243 -2.97 4.00 18.37
CA TRP A 243 -3.24 4.96 17.31
C TRP A 243 -4.73 5.03 16.96
N ASP A 244 -5.32 6.23 17.03
CA ASP A 244 -6.71 6.53 16.67
C ASP A 244 -6.79 7.92 16.04
N ARG A 245 -7.47 8.02 14.89
CA ARG A 245 -7.72 9.29 14.18
C ARG A 245 -9.18 9.43 13.73
N TRP A 246 -10.08 8.61 14.25
CA TRP A 246 -11.49 8.70 13.90
C TRP A 246 -12.07 10.10 14.05
N ASN A 247 -11.74 10.80 15.12
CA ASN A 247 -12.21 12.14 15.40
C ASN A 247 -11.52 13.23 14.58
N ASP A 248 -10.34 12.93 14.02
CA ASP A 248 -9.55 13.87 13.24
C ASP A 248 -9.85 13.84 11.75
N LEU A 249 -10.46 12.77 11.23
CA LEU A 249 -10.71 12.57 9.80
C LEU A 249 -11.47 13.73 9.15
N SER A 250 -12.36 14.40 9.90
CA SER A 250 -13.09 15.58 9.41
C SER A 250 -12.21 16.78 9.09
N ARG A 251 -10.96 16.79 9.55
CA ARG A 251 -9.95 17.83 9.29
C ARG A 251 -9.24 17.67 7.95
N ILE A 252 -9.31 16.48 7.32
CA ILE A 252 -8.76 16.23 5.98
C ILE A 252 -9.72 16.81 4.96
N LYS A 253 -9.28 17.86 4.23
CA LYS A 253 -10.11 18.61 3.29
C LYS A 253 -9.82 18.34 1.82
N VAL A 254 -8.62 17.81 1.53
CA VAL A 254 -8.21 17.47 0.16
C VAL A 254 -9.08 16.36 -0.42
N PRO A 255 -9.26 16.30 -1.75
CA PRO A 255 -9.87 15.15 -2.41
C PRO A 255 -9.23 13.85 -1.91
N THR A 256 -10.05 12.93 -1.40
CA THR A 256 -9.55 11.70 -0.81
C THR A 256 -10.25 10.48 -1.42
N LEU A 257 -9.47 9.49 -1.85
CA LEU A 257 -9.96 8.16 -2.17
C LEU A 257 -9.67 7.24 -0.98
N VAL A 258 -10.72 6.57 -0.47
CA VAL A 258 -10.58 5.49 0.50
C VAL A 258 -10.95 4.20 -0.24
N ILE A 259 -9.98 3.33 -0.46
CA ILE A 259 -10.15 2.10 -1.24
C ILE A 259 -9.66 0.90 -0.45
N ALA A 260 -10.40 -0.20 -0.48
CA ALA A 260 -10.02 -1.43 0.19
C ALA A 260 -10.67 -2.67 -0.43
N GLY A 261 -10.03 -3.81 -0.28
CA GLY A 261 -10.58 -5.11 -0.65
C GLY A 261 -11.66 -5.59 0.33
N ARG A 262 -12.81 -6.07 -0.21
CA ARG A 262 -13.90 -6.61 0.63
C ARG A 262 -13.49 -7.84 1.43
N LEU A 263 -12.49 -8.55 0.97
CA LEU A 263 -11.98 -9.79 1.56
C LEU A 263 -10.66 -9.58 2.30
N GLY A 264 -10.21 -8.31 2.41
CA GLY A 264 -8.97 -7.91 3.06
C GLY A 264 -9.03 -7.95 4.57
N THR A 265 -8.00 -7.39 5.18
CA THR A 265 -7.81 -7.30 6.64
C THR A 265 -8.49 -6.10 7.27
N MET A 266 -9.05 -5.18 6.46
CA MET A 266 -9.77 -4.00 6.93
C MET A 266 -11.28 -4.18 6.81
N ASN A 267 -12.02 -3.85 7.89
CA ASN A 267 -13.46 -3.97 7.91
C ASN A 267 -14.11 -3.05 6.85
N PRO A 268 -14.87 -3.60 5.88
CA PRO A 268 -15.55 -2.78 4.87
C PRO A 268 -16.49 -1.71 5.44
N ASP A 269 -17.06 -1.92 6.62
CA ASP A 269 -17.94 -0.92 7.24
C ASP A 269 -17.14 0.24 7.85
N ASP A 270 -15.92 -0.01 8.35
CA ASP A 270 -15.01 1.04 8.80
C ASP A 270 -14.49 1.87 7.62
N ILE A 271 -14.19 1.25 6.48
CA ILE A 271 -13.85 1.94 5.23
C ILE A 271 -14.98 2.89 4.80
N LYS A 272 -16.23 2.44 4.83
CA LYS A 272 -17.41 3.29 4.58
C LYS A 272 -17.56 4.41 5.62
N ARG A 273 -17.26 4.11 6.90
CA ARG A 273 -17.28 5.10 7.99
C ARG A 273 -16.25 6.20 7.76
N MET A 274 -15.01 5.86 7.34
CA MET A 274 -14.00 6.84 6.97
C MET A 274 -14.51 7.78 5.88
N GLY A 275 -15.12 7.24 4.82
CA GLY A 275 -15.72 8.04 3.76
C GLY A 275 -16.82 8.99 4.23
N LYS A 276 -17.60 8.61 5.25
CA LYS A 276 -18.58 9.52 5.85
C LYS A 276 -17.93 10.64 6.67
N LEU A 277 -16.80 10.38 7.29
CA LEU A 277 -16.11 11.34 8.17
C LEU A 277 -15.20 12.28 7.39
N ILE A 278 -14.54 11.84 6.33
CA ILE A 278 -13.71 12.70 5.47
C ILE A 278 -14.64 13.51 4.55
N PRO A 279 -14.65 14.86 4.65
CA PRO A 279 -15.66 15.69 3.96
C PRO A 279 -15.63 15.56 2.43
N ASN A 280 -14.46 15.40 1.85
CA ASN A 280 -14.24 15.42 0.41
C ASN A 280 -13.69 14.06 -0.07
N SER A 281 -14.44 12.99 0.15
CA SER A 281 -13.99 11.63 -0.11
C SER A 281 -14.87 10.86 -1.10
N ARG A 282 -14.26 9.88 -1.74
CA ARG A 282 -14.89 8.78 -2.50
C ARG A 282 -14.46 7.47 -1.87
N VAL A 283 -15.40 6.53 -1.71
CA VAL A 283 -15.15 5.19 -1.17
C VAL A 283 -15.28 4.16 -2.28
N VAL A 284 -14.31 3.25 -2.34
CA VAL A 284 -14.36 2.09 -3.23
C VAL A 284 -14.05 0.83 -2.43
N LEU A 285 -14.89 -0.18 -2.61
CA LEU A 285 -14.66 -1.52 -2.07
C LEU A 285 -14.54 -2.48 -3.24
N THR A 286 -13.34 -2.95 -3.51
CA THR A 286 -13.06 -3.91 -4.59
C THR A 286 -13.43 -5.34 -4.19
N SER A 287 -13.35 -6.27 -5.14
CA SER A 287 -13.55 -7.70 -4.90
C SER A 287 -12.30 -8.40 -4.31
N GLY A 288 -11.21 -7.66 -4.09
CA GLY A 288 -9.91 -8.18 -3.66
C GLY A 288 -9.76 -8.40 -2.16
N SER A 289 -8.53 -8.80 -1.79
CA SER A 289 -8.06 -8.93 -0.42
C SER A 289 -7.17 -7.72 -0.02
N HIS A 290 -6.27 -7.86 0.95
CA HIS A 290 -5.40 -6.75 1.41
C HIS A 290 -4.42 -6.26 0.33
N LEU A 291 -3.91 -7.17 -0.53
CA LEU A 291 -3.12 -6.79 -1.70
C LEU A 291 -3.99 -6.82 -2.97
N GLU A 292 -5.10 -6.08 -2.95
CA GLU A 292 -6.09 -6.00 -4.03
C GLU A 292 -5.50 -5.49 -5.36
N MET A 293 -4.36 -4.80 -5.32
CA MET A 293 -3.60 -4.44 -6.51
C MET A 293 -3.09 -5.64 -7.31
N TYR A 294 -3.21 -6.86 -6.77
CA TYR A 294 -2.89 -8.12 -7.44
C TYR A 294 -4.13 -8.99 -7.69
N ASP A 295 -4.93 -9.26 -6.66
CA ASP A 295 -6.03 -10.24 -6.77
C ASP A 295 -7.38 -9.63 -7.22
N ALA A 296 -7.47 -8.29 -7.29
CA ALA A 296 -8.53 -7.53 -7.96
C ALA A 296 -7.93 -6.42 -8.86
N GLN A 297 -6.81 -6.71 -9.52
CA GLN A 297 -5.91 -5.74 -10.17
C GLN A 297 -6.62 -4.78 -11.12
N ASP A 298 -7.43 -5.30 -12.05
CA ASP A 298 -8.14 -4.47 -13.04
C ASP A 298 -9.13 -3.50 -12.39
N GLU A 299 -9.84 -3.96 -11.37
CA GLU A 299 -10.80 -3.16 -10.62
C GLU A 299 -10.07 -2.05 -9.85
N TYR A 300 -9.05 -2.43 -9.09
CA TYR A 300 -8.24 -1.52 -8.28
C TYR A 300 -7.57 -0.44 -9.13
N MET A 301 -6.81 -0.85 -10.16
CA MET A 301 -6.07 0.07 -11.02
C MET A 301 -6.98 1.00 -11.80
N ARG A 302 -8.15 0.53 -12.23
CA ARG A 302 -9.17 1.38 -12.86
C ARG A 302 -9.62 2.52 -11.95
N GLU A 303 -9.89 2.23 -10.68
CA GLU A 303 -10.37 3.24 -9.73
C GLU A 303 -9.26 4.20 -9.30
N ILE A 304 -8.02 3.74 -9.12
CA ILE A 304 -6.84 4.61 -8.92
C ILE A 304 -6.68 5.59 -10.10
N VAL A 305 -6.64 5.06 -11.33
CA VAL A 305 -6.49 5.88 -12.55
C VAL A 305 -7.64 6.88 -12.69
N ARG A 306 -8.87 6.45 -12.44
CA ARG A 306 -10.06 7.30 -12.48
C ARG A 306 -9.96 8.44 -11.48
N PHE A 307 -9.61 8.13 -10.22
CA PHE A 307 -9.47 9.14 -9.18
C PHE A 307 -8.40 10.17 -9.54
N VAL A 308 -7.21 9.73 -9.93
CA VAL A 308 -6.10 10.61 -10.32
C VAL A 308 -6.52 11.54 -11.48
N LYS A 309 -7.16 10.99 -12.52
CA LYS A 309 -7.62 11.79 -13.66
C LYS A 309 -8.75 12.77 -13.31
N ASP A 310 -9.63 12.39 -12.40
CA ASP A 310 -10.70 13.28 -11.93
C ASP A 310 -10.12 14.45 -11.13
N VAL A 311 -9.15 14.19 -10.24
CA VAL A 311 -8.44 15.24 -9.48
C VAL A 311 -7.64 16.15 -10.40
N GLU A 312 -6.81 15.58 -11.27
CA GLU A 312 -5.98 16.34 -12.21
C GLU A 312 -6.81 17.21 -13.17
N GLY A 313 -7.96 16.71 -13.59
CA GLY A 313 -8.89 17.42 -14.50
C GLY A 313 -9.89 18.34 -13.80
N GLY A 314 -9.84 18.51 -12.48
CA GLY A 314 -10.81 19.32 -11.71
C GLY A 314 -12.25 18.76 -11.74
N ARG A 315 -12.40 17.46 -12.02
CA ARG A 315 -13.71 16.79 -12.14
C ARG A 315 -14.06 15.92 -10.94
N PHE A 316 -13.16 15.84 -9.95
CA PHE A 316 -13.44 15.06 -8.77
C PHE A 316 -14.76 15.48 -8.10
N ARG A 317 -15.55 14.49 -7.69
CA ARG A 317 -16.75 14.66 -6.87
C ARG A 317 -16.71 13.66 -5.75
N ALA A 318 -16.91 14.15 -4.55
CA ALA A 318 -17.11 13.31 -3.38
C ALA A 318 -18.41 12.51 -3.48
N ASP A 319 -18.48 11.39 -2.78
CA ASP A 319 -19.72 10.64 -2.66
C ASP A 319 -20.79 11.48 -1.94
N LYS A 320 -22.04 11.29 -2.31
CA LYS A 320 -23.17 11.92 -1.60
C LYS A 320 -23.26 11.28 -0.21
N LYS A 321 -23.22 12.11 0.82
CA LYS A 321 -23.36 11.70 2.23
C LYS A 321 -24.80 11.43 2.60
#